data_c2888caade6d7332e8b1a3841c5367a3
#
_entry.id   c2888caade6d7332e8b1a3841c5367a3
#
_cell.length_a   1.000
_cell.length_b   1.000
_cell.length_c   1.000
_cell.angle_alpha   90.00
_cell.angle_beta   90.00
_cell.angle_gamma   90.00
#
_symmetry.space_group_name_H-M   'P 1'
#
loop_
_entity.id
_entity.type
_entity.pdbx_description
1 polymer ?
#
loop_
_entity_poly.entity_id
_entity_poly.type
_entity_poly.pdbx_seq_one_letter_code
_entity_poly.pdbx_strand_id
1 'polypeptide(L)'
;GAERVARLGGLHGFMNWERPILTDSGGYQVMSLADLRKLTEEGVEFRSHLDGSKHLLSPERSMEIQRLLGSDIVMAFDECPRADRPRDEIAASMELSMRWAKRSRDGFDSGEEHAARSALFGIQQGALDEDLRKISADKLIEIGFDGYAVGGLAVGEGQEAMFGVLDYAPQQLPEDRPRYLM
;
A
#
# COMPACT_ATOMS: atom_id res chain seq x y z
N GLY A 1 -7.00 -18.92 -2.12
CA GLY A 1 -5.87 -17.99 -2.00
C GLY A 1 -5.31 -17.61 -3.36
N ALA A 2 -4.30 -16.74 -3.40
CA ALA A 2 -3.73 -16.15 -4.63
C ALA A 2 -3.20 -17.22 -5.60
N GLU A 3 -2.62 -18.30 -5.10
CA GLU A 3 -2.11 -19.42 -5.90
C GLU A 3 -3.23 -20.14 -6.69
N ARG A 4 -4.46 -20.15 -6.13
CA ARG A 4 -5.60 -20.70 -6.87
C ARG A 4 -6.04 -19.78 -8.00
N VAL A 5 -6.06 -18.47 -7.75
CA VAL A 5 -6.39 -17.45 -8.77
C VAL A 5 -5.35 -17.46 -9.87
N ALA A 6 -4.05 -17.56 -9.54
CA ALA A 6 -2.96 -17.66 -10.50
C ALA A 6 -3.17 -18.83 -11.50
N ARG A 7 -3.59 -20.02 -10.99
CA ARG A 7 -3.88 -21.19 -11.84
C ARG A 7 -5.08 -21.01 -12.77
N LEU A 8 -5.91 -20.03 -12.51
CA LEU A 8 -7.08 -19.69 -13.34
C LEU A 8 -6.80 -18.52 -14.31
N GLY A 9 -5.53 -18.17 -14.50
CA GLY A 9 -5.11 -17.08 -15.38
C GLY A 9 -5.06 -15.71 -14.70
N GLY A 10 -4.83 -15.68 -13.38
CA GLY A 10 -4.83 -14.46 -12.58
C GLY A 10 -6.25 -13.85 -12.47
N LEU A 11 -6.33 -12.60 -12.03
CA LEU A 11 -7.60 -11.88 -11.95
C LEU A 11 -8.24 -11.67 -13.32
N HIS A 12 -7.45 -11.41 -14.36
CA HIS A 12 -7.95 -11.26 -15.73
C HIS A 12 -8.73 -12.50 -16.19
N GLY A 13 -8.13 -13.69 -16.06
CA GLY A 13 -8.81 -14.94 -16.40
C GLY A 13 -9.99 -15.26 -15.50
N PHE A 14 -9.82 -15.07 -14.18
CA PHE A 14 -10.85 -15.37 -13.19
C PHE A 14 -12.10 -14.48 -13.32
N MET A 15 -11.91 -13.19 -13.63
CA MET A 15 -13.00 -12.21 -13.79
C MET A 15 -13.48 -12.07 -15.23
N ASN A 16 -12.81 -12.68 -16.19
CA ASN A 16 -13.00 -12.44 -17.63
C ASN A 16 -12.92 -10.94 -17.99
N TRP A 17 -11.83 -10.30 -17.54
CA TRP A 17 -11.61 -8.85 -17.64
C TRP A 17 -10.30 -8.56 -18.37
N GLU A 18 -10.37 -7.84 -19.50
CA GLU A 18 -9.23 -7.60 -20.38
C GLU A 18 -8.55 -6.22 -20.19
N ARG A 19 -9.12 -5.38 -19.32
CA ARG A 19 -8.57 -4.04 -19.05
C ARG A 19 -7.66 -4.06 -17.83
N PRO A 20 -6.78 -3.05 -17.65
CA PRO A 20 -5.89 -2.98 -16.49
C PRO A 20 -6.61 -3.12 -15.16
N ILE A 21 -5.96 -3.82 -14.23
CA ILE A 21 -6.43 -4.08 -12.86
C ILE A 21 -5.41 -3.50 -11.89
N LEU A 22 -5.89 -2.64 -10.99
CA LEU A 22 -5.15 -2.22 -9.82
C LEU A 22 -5.55 -3.11 -8.64
N THR A 23 -4.58 -3.59 -7.88
CA THR A 23 -4.82 -4.26 -6.60
C THR A 23 -4.21 -3.48 -5.45
N ASP A 24 -4.93 -3.48 -4.33
CA ASP A 24 -4.43 -2.96 -3.07
C ASP A 24 -3.42 -3.93 -2.43
N SER A 25 -2.57 -3.39 -1.56
CA SER A 25 -1.53 -4.16 -0.85
C SER A 25 -2.08 -5.17 0.16
N GLY A 26 -3.32 -4.99 0.61
CA GLY A 26 -3.95 -5.74 1.68
C GLY A 26 -3.64 -5.23 3.09
N GLY A 27 -2.78 -4.22 3.23
CA GLY A 27 -2.39 -3.64 4.52
C GLY A 27 -3.58 -3.09 5.31
N TYR A 28 -4.37 -2.21 4.69
CA TYR A 28 -5.55 -1.62 5.32
C TYR A 28 -6.59 -2.68 5.73
N GLN A 29 -6.89 -3.66 4.89
CA GLN A 29 -7.88 -4.70 5.15
C GLN A 29 -7.49 -5.54 6.36
N VAL A 30 -6.23 -5.95 6.47
CA VAL A 30 -5.74 -6.67 7.64
C VAL A 30 -5.73 -5.76 8.88
N MET A 31 -5.44 -4.47 8.71
CA MET A 31 -5.42 -3.51 9.81
C MET A 31 -6.81 -3.13 10.29
N SER A 32 -7.80 -3.02 9.42
CA SER A 32 -9.19 -2.68 9.78
C SER A 32 -9.97 -3.84 10.41
N LEU A 33 -9.64 -5.09 10.08
CA LEU A 33 -10.41 -6.28 10.48
C LEU A 33 -9.94 -6.92 11.78
N ALA A 34 -8.87 -6.46 12.41
CA ALA A 34 -8.20 -7.29 13.41
C ALA A 34 -8.11 -6.68 14.81
N ASP A 35 -9.02 -7.07 15.69
CA ASP A 35 -8.80 -7.07 17.15
C ASP A 35 -7.66 -8.05 17.59
N LEU A 36 -7.14 -8.87 16.68
CA LEU A 36 -6.17 -9.94 16.88
C LEU A 36 -4.93 -9.79 15.99
N ARG A 37 -4.49 -8.56 15.74
CA ARG A 37 -3.29 -8.28 14.94
C ARG A 37 -2.09 -7.89 15.81
N LYS A 38 -0.91 -8.18 15.32
CA LYS A 38 0.34 -7.66 15.87
C LYS A 38 1.13 -7.01 14.73
N LEU A 39 1.36 -5.71 14.86
CA LEU A 39 2.22 -4.95 13.98
C LEU A 39 3.68 -5.14 14.42
N THR A 40 4.56 -5.46 13.48
CA THR A 40 6.00 -5.62 13.70
C THR A 40 6.77 -4.97 12.55
N GLU A 41 8.09 -4.87 12.65
CA GLU A 41 8.95 -4.41 11.55
C GLU A 41 8.86 -5.35 10.32
N GLU A 42 8.65 -6.64 10.57
CA GLU A 42 8.55 -7.66 9.50
C GLU A 42 7.26 -7.55 8.69
N GLY A 43 6.17 -7.12 9.33
CA GLY A 43 4.85 -7.06 8.72
C GLY A 43 3.73 -7.14 9.76
N VAL A 44 2.55 -7.57 9.31
CA VAL A 44 1.35 -7.71 10.15
C VAL A 44 1.03 -9.18 10.38
N GLU A 45 1.13 -9.63 11.63
CA GLU A 45 0.61 -10.93 12.04
C GLU A 45 -0.89 -10.83 12.32
N PHE A 46 -1.67 -11.75 11.80
CA PHE A 46 -3.10 -11.82 12.05
C PHE A 46 -3.62 -13.25 12.03
N ARG A 47 -4.86 -13.43 12.51
CA ARG A 47 -5.56 -14.71 12.44
C ARG A 47 -6.68 -14.64 11.40
N SER A 48 -6.78 -15.67 10.57
CA SER A 48 -7.91 -15.85 9.66
C SER A 48 -9.20 -15.97 10.46
N HIS A 49 -10.22 -15.20 10.10
CA HIS A 49 -11.55 -15.29 10.68
C HIS A 49 -12.32 -16.56 10.21
N LEU A 50 -11.83 -17.24 9.18
CA LEU A 50 -12.46 -18.43 8.63
C LEU A 50 -12.09 -19.70 9.40
N ASP A 51 -10.81 -19.86 9.76
CA ASP A 51 -10.28 -21.10 10.33
C ASP A 51 -9.32 -20.85 11.52
N GLY A 52 -9.12 -19.61 11.91
CA GLY A 52 -8.23 -19.23 13.01
C GLY A 52 -6.74 -19.40 12.75
N SER A 53 -6.33 -19.79 11.54
CA SER A 53 -4.93 -19.94 11.16
C SER A 53 -4.16 -18.63 11.30
N LYS A 54 -2.90 -18.72 11.71
CA LYS A 54 -2.00 -17.56 11.82
C LYS A 54 -1.36 -17.28 10.47
N HIS A 55 -1.33 -16.00 10.12
CA HIS A 55 -0.69 -15.49 8.91
C HIS A 55 0.21 -14.32 9.23
N LEU A 56 1.28 -14.18 8.46
CA LEU A 56 2.12 -12.99 8.40
C LEU A 56 1.99 -12.39 6.99
N LEU A 57 1.53 -11.15 6.90
CA LEU A 57 1.57 -10.36 5.68
C LEU A 57 2.73 -9.38 5.80
N SER A 58 3.78 -9.63 5.02
CA SER A 58 4.95 -8.76 4.89
C SER A 58 4.92 -8.01 3.57
N PRO A 59 5.75 -6.96 3.38
CA PRO A 59 5.89 -6.29 2.08
C PRO A 59 6.18 -7.27 0.94
N GLU A 60 7.10 -8.20 1.13
CA GLU A 60 7.48 -9.20 0.12
C GLU A 60 6.31 -10.15 -0.20
N ARG A 61 5.57 -10.58 0.84
CA ARG A 61 4.40 -11.46 0.65
C ARG A 61 3.27 -10.73 -0.07
N SER A 62 3.06 -9.44 0.22
CA SER A 62 2.10 -8.61 -0.51
C SER A 62 2.46 -8.50 -2.00
N MET A 63 3.73 -8.25 -2.32
CA MET A 63 4.20 -8.21 -3.71
C MET A 63 4.02 -9.55 -4.41
N GLU A 64 4.34 -10.65 -3.74
CA GLU A 64 4.12 -12.00 -4.26
C GLU A 64 2.64 -12.29 -4.55
N ILE A 65 1.74 -11.91 -3.63
CA ILE A 65 0.29 -12.09 -3.80
C ILE A 65 -0.19 -11.30 -5.02
N GLN A 66 0.16 -10.02 -5.14
CA GLN A 66 -0.27 -9.18 -6.26
C GLN A 66 0.29 -9.68 -7.60
N ARG A 67 1.52 -10.20 -7.60
CA ARG A 67 2.10 -10.91 -8.76
C ARG A 67 1.30 -12.15 -9.15
N LEU A 68 0.92 -13.00 -8.17
CA LEU A 68 0.10 -14.19 -8.41
C LEU A 68 -1.30 -13.83 -8.92
N LEU A 69 -1.82 -12.69 -8.49
CA LEU A 69 -3.08 -12.15 -8.99
C LEU A 69 -2.98 -11.61 -10.42
N GLY A 70 -1.77 -11.31 -10.90
CA GLY A 70 -1.53 -10.76 -12.24
C GLY A 70 -1.95 -9.31 -12.36
N SER A 71 -1.74 -8.50 -11.32
CA SER A 71 -2.12 -7.09 -11.29
C SER A 71 -1.26 -6.26 -12.24
N ASP A 72 -1.87 -5.32 -12.96
CA ASP A 72 -1.15 -4.38 -13.81
C ASP A 72 -0.60 -3.20 -13.02
N ILE A 73 -1.32 -2.77 -11.97
CA ILE A 73 -0.88 -1.76 -11.02
C ILE A 73 -0.89 -2.37 -9.62
N VAL A 74 0.27 -2.35 -8.99
CA VAL A 74 0.57 -2.95 -7.69
C VAL A 74 0.78 -1.84 -6.68
N MET A 75 0.18 -1.94 -5.50
CA MET A 75 0.37 -0.98 -4.41
C MET A 75 1.43 -1.48 -3.44
N ALA A 76 2.37 -0.61 -3.05
CA ALA A 76 3.34 -0.89 -1.99
C ALA A 76 2.62 -1.19 -0.66
N PHE A 77 3.22 -2.06 0.16
CA PHE A 77 2.65 -2.39 1.47
C PHE A 77 2.92 -1.26 2.46
N ASP A 78 1.88 -0.79 3.14
CA ASP A 78 1.93 0.34 4.05
C ASP A 78 1.14 0.10 5.34
N GLU A 79 1.39 0.94 6.35
CA GLU A 79 0.55 1.08 7.53
C GLU A 79 -0.22 2.40 7.45
N CYS A 80 -1.53 2.31 7.67
CA CYS A 80 -2.42 3.46 7.66
C CYS A 80 -3.04 3.64 9.06
N PRO A 81 -2.45 4.49 9.92
CA PRO A 81 -3.00 4.77 11.24
C PRO A 81 -4.26 5.65 11.12
N ARG A 82 -5.10 5.63 12.16
CA ARG A 82 -6.20 6.57 12.27
C ARG A 82 -5.68 8.02 12.36
N ALA A 83 -6.39 8.95 11.74
CA ALA A 83 -5.99 10.36 11.69
C ALA A 83 -6.00 11.07 13.06
N ASP A 84 -6.72 10.52 14.06
CA ASP A 84 -6.83 11.07 15.42
C ASP A 84 -5.70 10.63 16.38
N ARG A 85 -4.70 9.91 15.88
CA ARG A 85 -3.55 9.49 16.69
C ARG A 85 -2.59 10.66 16.97
N PRO A 86 -1.83 10.59 18.09
CA PRO A 86 -0.76 11.55 18.35
C PRO A 86 0.24 11.65 17.19
N ARG A 87 0.80 12.84 16.98
CA ARG A 87 1.74 13.11 15.87
C ARG A 87 2.96 12.19 15.87
N ASP A 88 3.49 11.83 17.02
CA ASP A 88 4.63 10.93 17.17
C ASP A 88 4.29 9.50 16.75
N GLU A 89 3.07 9.02 17.04
CA GLU A 89 2.58 7.72 16.55
C GLU A 89 2.40 7.74 15.03
N ILE A 90 1.83 8.83 14.47
CA ILE A 90 1.69 9.01 13.02
C ILE A 90 3.07 9.04 12.34
N ALA A 91 4.04 9.75 12.92
CA ALA A 91 5.39 9.79 12.40
C ALA A 91 6.08 8.41 12.42
N ALA A 92 5.93 7.66 13.51
CA ALA A 92 6.47 6.30 13.61
C ALA A 92 5.85 5.35 12.58
N SER A 93 4.54 5.43 12.38
CA SER A 93 3.80 4.67 11.35
C SER A 93 4.25 5.04 9.93
N MET A 94 4.37 6.32 9.64
CA MET A 94 4.88 6.81 8.35
C MET A 94 6.30 6.29 8.09
N GLU A 95 7.19 6.35 9.06
CA GLU A 95 8.56 5.83 8.93
C GLU A 95 8.59 4.31 8.70
N LEU A 96 7.72 3.55 9.36
CA LEU A 96 7.56 2.11 9.10
C LEU A 96 7.08 1.87 7.66
N SER A 97 6.09 2.64 7.20
CA SER A 97 5.59 2.56 5.82
C SER A 97 6.68 2.85 4.80
N MET A 98 7.60 3.79 5.06
CA MET A 98 8.73 4.08 4.16
C MET A 98 9.74 2.92 4.09
N ARG A 99 10.03 2.26 5.23
CA ARG A 99 10.86 1.04 5.22
C ARG A 99 10.18 -0.11 4.48
N TRP A 100 8.88 -0.27 4.65
CA TRP A 100 8.08 -1.25 3.91
C TRP A 100 7.96 -0.93 2.42
N ALA A 101 7.88 0.35 2.06
CA ALA A 101 7.91 0.80 0.66
C ALA A 101 9.20 0.38 -0.05
N LYS A 102 10.36 0.53 0.60
CA LYS A 102 11.65 0.05 0.07
C LYS A 102 11.64 -1.47 -0.12
N ARG A 103 11.18 -2.22 0.88
CA ARG A 103 11.06 -3.70 0.81
C ARG A 103 10.05 -4.13 -0.26
N SER A 104 8.96 -3.39 -0.44
CA SER A 104 8.00 -3.62 -1.53
C SER A 104 8.65 -3.41 -2.89
N ARG A 105 9.45 -2.36 -3.07
CA ARG A 105 10.20 -2.12 -4.30
C ARG A 105 11.12 -3.30 -4.61
N ASP A 106 11.93 -3.73 -3.64
CA ASP A 106 12.86 -4.85 -3.81
C ASP A 106 12.11 -6.17 -4.11
N GLY A 107 11.00 -6.42 -3.40
CA GLY A 107 10.15 -7.60 -3.63
C GLY A 107 9.45 -7.60 -5.00
N PHE A 108 9.03 -6.43 -5.48
CA PHE A 108 8.45 -6.27 -6.82
C PHE A 108 9.50 -6.54 -7.91
N ASP A 109 10.68 -5.93 -7.79
CA ASP A 109 11.76 -6.06 -8.77
C ASP A 109 12.28 -7.49 -8.86
N SER A 110 12.24 -8.26 -7.75
CA SER A 110 12.62 -9.67 -7.76
C SER A 110 11.72 -10.55 -8.65
N GLY A 111 10.55 -10.05 -9.01
CA GLY A 111 9.61 -10.69 -9.93
C GLY A 111 9.78 -10.20 -11.37
N GLU A 112 10.98 -10.26 -11.93
CA GLU A 112 11.41 -9.64 -13.20
C GLU A 112 10.37 -9.65 -14.33
N GLU A 113 9.77 -10.80 -14.64
CA GLU A 113 8.77 -10.90 -15.71
C GLU A 113 7.50 -10.07 -15.42
N HIS A 114 7.03 -10.06 -14.17
CA HIS A 114 5.86 -9.28 -13.77
C HIS A 114 6.22 -7.80 -13.69
N ALA A 115 7.36 -7.46 -13.12
CA ALA A 115 7.85 -6.09 -13.00
C ALA A 115 8.02 -5.41 -14.39
N ALA A 116 8.42 -6.17 -15.40
CA ALA A 116 8.60 -5.65 -16.77
C ALA A 116 7.28 -5.22 -17.46
N ARG A 117 6.12 -5.65 -16.94
CA ARG A 117 4.80 -5.38 -17.55
C ARG A 117 3.79 -4.72 -16.63
N SER A 118 4.18 -4.45 -15.39
CA SER A 118 3.31 -3.88 -14.35
C SER A 118 3.95 -2.61 -13.79
N ALA A 119 3.15 -1.81 -13.09
CA ALA A 119 3.61 -0.61 -12.41
C ALA A 119 3.48 -0.77 -10.90
N LEU A 120 4.49 -0.33 -10.13
CA LEU A 120 4.43 -0.27 -8.68
C LEU A 120 4.19 1.17 -8.22
N PHE A 121 3.18 1.38 -7.39
CA PHE A 121 2.84 2.67 -6.80
C PHE A 121 3.26 2.72 -5.33
N GLY A 122 4.01 3.78 -4.99
CA GLY A 122 4.31 4.13 -3.59
C GLY A 122 3.16 4.89 -2.96
N ILE A 123 2.94 4.71 -1.64
CA ILE A 123 1.83 5.32 -0.92
C ILE A 123 2.35 6.36 0.06
N GLN A 124 2.01 7.64 -0.18
CA GLN A 124 2.31 8.74 0.73
C GLN A 124 1.45 8.64 1.99
N GLN A 125 2.10 8.60 3.14
CA GLN A 125 1.50 8.58 4.47
C GLN A 125 1.84 9.85 5.25
N GLY A 126 1.20 10.08 6.43
CA GLY A 126 1.42 11.25 7.28
C GLY A 126 0.13 11.88 7.81
N ALA A 127 -1.02 11.20 7.65
CA ALA A 127 -2.36 11.66 8.08
C ALA A 127 -2.63 13.10 7.61
N LEU A 128 -2.95 14.03 8.52
CA LEU A 128 -3.25 15.44 8.21
C LEU A 128 -2.02 16.37 8.34
N ASP A 129 -0.84 15.83 8.67
CA ASP A 129 0.38 16.60 8.91
C ASP A 129 1.15 16.82 7.61
N GLU A 130 1.22 18.07 7.15
CA GLU A 130 1.85 18.46 5.88
C GLU A 130 3.34 18.13 5.85
N ASP A 131 4.06 18.34 6.98
CA ASP A 131 5.49 18.08 7.08
C ASP A 131 5.78 16.57 7.00
N LEU A 132 4.98 15.73 7.69
CA LEU A 132 5.13 14.28 7.62
C LEU A 132 4.82 13.76 6.21
N ARG A 133 3.81 14.31 5.54
CA ARG A 133 3.52 13.97 4.14
C ARG A 133 4.66 14.37 3.21
N LYS A 134 5.26 15.53 3.44
CA LYS A 134 6.43 15.96 2.66
C LYS A 134 7.62 15.00 2.86
N ILE A 135 7.91 14.62 4.10
CA ILE A 135 8.97 13.64 4.40
C ILE A 135 8.68 12.30 3.73
N SER A 136 7.43 11.83 3.79
CA SER A 136 6.99 10.61 3.12
C SER A 136 7.18 10.69 1.60
N ALA A 137 6.75 11.80 0.98
CA ALA A 137 6.91 12.02 -0.46
C ALA A 137 8.38 11.98 -0.89
N ASP A 138 9.26 12.69 -0.17
CA ASP A 138 10.70 12.74 -0.47
C ASP A 138 11.34 11.33 -0.42
N LYS A 139 11.02 10.54 0.61
CA LYS A 139 11.51 9.16 0.74
C LYS A 139 10.99 8.25 -0.37
N LEU A 140 9.71 8.38 -0.74
CA LEU A 140 9.15 7.61 -1.85
C LEU A 140 9.80 7.98 -3.19
N ILE A 141 10.09 9.27 -3.43
CA ILE A 141 10.78 9.75 -4.63
C ILE A 141 12.21 9.20 -4.68
N GLU A 142 12.91 9.16 -3.54
CA GLU A 142 14.26 8.59 -3.43
C GLU A 142 14.28 7.08 -3.74
N ILE A 143 13.29 6.31 -3.26
CA ILE A 143 13.13 4.89 -3.57
C ILE A 143 12.83 4.69 -5.06
N GLY A 144 11.99 5.52 -5.65
CA GLY A 144 11.58 5.46 -7.06
C GLY A 144 10.41 4.52 -7.32
N PHE A 145 9.28 5.09 -7.77
CA PHE A 145 8.08 4.35 -8.12
C PHE A 145 7.57 4.77 -9.50
N ASP A 146 6.76 3.91 -10.12
CA ASP A 146 6.14 4.18 -11.42
C ASP A 146 4.98 5.17 -11.30
N GLY A 147 4.36 5.23 -10.11
CA GLY A 147 3.33 6.17 -9.73
C GLY A 147 3.25 6.33 -8.22
N TYR A 148 2.41 7.26 -7.77
CA TYR A 148 2.30 7.62 -6.35
C TYR A 148 0.85 7.74 -5.95
N ALA A 149 0.52 7.22 -4.77
CA ALA A 149 -0.81 7.35 -4.18
C ALA A 149 -0.78 8.31 -2.98
N VAL A 150 -1.81 9.14 -2.86
CA VAL A 150 -2.10 9.88 -1.63
C VAL A 150 -2.95 8.97 -0.77
N GLY A 151 -2.33 8.35 0.23
CA GLY A 151 -2.98 7.45 1.18
C GLY A 151 -3.24 8.09 2.55
N GLY A 152 -3.73 7.29 3.50
CA GLY A 152 -3.99 7.74 4.86
C GLY A 152 -5.11 8.76 4.96
N LEU A 153 -6.11 8.65 4.10
CA LEU A 153 -7.32 9.48 4.08
C LEU A 153 -8.57 8.59 4.23
N ALA A 154 -9.71 9.20 4.55
CA ALA A 154 -10.97 8.52 4.86
C ALA A 154 -10.85 7.51 6.04
N VAL A 155 -9.99 7.82 7.02
CA VAL A 155 -9.70 6.99 8.20
C VAL A 155 -10.14 7.65 9.52
N GLY A 156 -11.17 8.51 9.44
CA GLY A 156 -11.83 9.14 10.59
C GLY A 156 -11.70 10.66 10.69
N GLU A 157 -11.01 11.33 9.75
CA GLU A 157 -10.75 12.78 9.77
C GLU A 157 -11.94 13.64 9.33
N GLY A 158 -12.88 13.06 8.60
CA GLY A 158 -13.97 13.81 7.97
C GLY A 158 -13.58 14.44 6.62
N GLN A 159 -14.60 14.75 5.82
CA GLN A 159 -14.43 15.13 4.41
C GLN A 159 -13.70 16.47 4.23
N GLU A 160 -13.98 17.47 5.10
CA GLU A 160 -13.34 18.77 5.01
C GLU A 160 -11.83 18.70 5.23
N ALA A 161 -11.39 17.97 6.26
CA ALA A 161 -9.97 17.76 6.53
C ALA A 161 -9.28 16.96 5.41
N MET A 162 -9.96 15.94 4.87
CA MET A 162 -9.47 15.18 3.70
C MET A 162 -9.23 16.11 2.50
N PHE A 163 -10.18 16.98 2.15
CA PHE A 163 -10.01 17.94 1.06
C PHE A 163 -8.87 18.94 1.33
N GLY A 164 -8.71 19.40 2.57
CA GLY A 164 -7.59 20.25 2.96
C GLY A 164 -6.21 19.58 2.69
N VAL A 165 -6.10 18.27 2.90
CA VAL A 165 -4.88 17.52 2.53
C VAL A 165 -4.67 17.51 1.02
N LEU A 166 -5.74 17.38 0.22
CA LEU A 166 -5.63 17.34 -1.24
C LEU A 166 -5.22 18.68 -1.86
N ASP A 167 -5.32 19.78 -1.12
CA ASP A 167 -4.83 21.09 -1.56
C ASP A 167 -3.31 21.18 -1.64
N TYR A 168 -2.56 20.30 -0.93
CA TYR A 168 -1.10 20.31 -0.92
C TYR A 168 -0.42 18.97 -1.21
N ALA A 169 -0.97 17.85 -0.75
CA ALA A 169 -0.31 16.55 -0.83
C ALA A 169 0.02 16.10 -2.27
N PRO A 170 -0.87 16.28 -3.27
CA PRO A 170 -0.55 15.94 -4.65
C PRO A 170 0.61 16.76 -5.23
N GLN A 171 0.82 18.02 -4.78
CA GLN A 171 1.89 18.89 -5.23
C GLN A 171 3.27 18.49 -4.67
N GLN A 172 3.29 17.71 -3.59
CA GLN A 172 4.53 17.15 -3.03
C GLN A 172 5.04 15.93 -3.83
N LEU A 173 4.24 15.39 -4.76
CA LEU A 173 4.55 14.22 -5.58
C LEU A 173 4.95 14.63 -7.00
N PRO A 174 5.77 13.82 -7.72
CA PRO A 174 6.24 14.14 -9.07
C PRO A 174 5.10 14.41 -10.05
N GLU A 175 5.22 15.49 -10.84
CA GLU A 175 4.22 15.88 -11.83
C GLU A 175 4.23 14.98 -13.09
N ASP A 176 5.37 14.39 -13.38
CA ASP A 176 5.60 13.50 -14.53
C ASP A 176 5.22 12.03 -14.26
N ARG A 177 4.64 11.74 -13.09
CA ARG A 177 4.22 10.40 -12.69
C ARG A 177 2.71 10.37 -12.40
N PRO A 178 2.04 9.23 -12.67
CA PRO A 178 0.64 9.06 -12.28
C PRO A 178 0.44 9.26 -10.78
N ARG A 179 -0.62 9.98 -10.42
CA ARG A 179 -1.04 10.20 -9.03
C ARG A 179 -2.42 9.60 -8.82
N TYR A 180 -2.58 8.85 -7.74
CA TYR A 180 -3.79 8.12 -7.39
C TYR A 180 -4.30 8.54 -6.02
N LEU A 181 -5.58 8.77 -5.87
CA LEU A 181 -6.22 9.00 -4.57
C LEU A 181 -6.76 7.67 -4.03
N MET A 182 -6.26 7.28 -2.86
CA MET A 182 -6.67 6.08 -2.13
C MET A 182 -7.72 6.40 -1.08
#